data_5f435143831169a64d98e7db357069c6
#
_entry.id   5f435143831169a64d98e7db357069c6
#
_cell.length_a   1.000
_cell.length_b   1.000
_cell.length_c   1.000
_cell.angle_alpha   90.00
_cell.angle_beta   90.00
_cell.angle_gamma   90.00
#
_symmetry.space_group_name_H-M   'P 1'
#
loop_
_entity.id
_entity.type
_entity.pdbx_description
1 polymer ?
#
loop_
_entity_poly.entity_id
_entity_poly.type
_entity_poly.pdbx_seq_one_letter_code
_entity_poly.pdbx_strand_id
1 'polypeptide(L)'
;VKDGCSEGACGACTVIIDGRTCKACVPDTDLLDGRNIITVEGLTEWEEKVYTYAYGKAGAVQCGFCIPGMVMCTKALLDVNKEPTDEEIKYALRNNYCRCTGYVKIIDAVRIAAKVMQEGTLPEEINNDWHIGSRVARIDVGEKVLGTGKYPDDFYLDGMLYGSALRSKYPRARVLSIDKTKALALPGVEAVVTAEDIPGENKIGHLKHD
;
A
#
# COMPACT_ATOMS: atom_id res chain seq x y z
N VAL A 1 -9.30 3.26 -1.65
CA VAL A 1 -9.16 1.83 -1.33
C VAL A 1 -8.07 1.21 -2.19
N LYS A 2 -7.16 0.42 -1.61
CA LYS A 2 -6.08 -0.27 -2.35
C LYS A 2 -6.43 -1.75 -2.54
N ASP A 3 -6.25 -2.27 -3.75
CA ASP A 3 -6.38 -3.69 -4.02
C ASP A 3 -5.00 -4.36 -4.07
N GLY A 4 -4.76 -5.30 -3.15
CA GLY A 4 -3.48 -6.00 -3.06
C GLY A 4 -3.52 -7.47 -3.44
N CYS A 5 -4.69 -8.12 -3.45
CA CYS A 5 -4.80 -9.56 -3.74
C CYS A 5 -6.12 -9.98 -4.38
N SER A 6 -7.19 -9.19 -4.32
CA SER A 6 -8.55 -9.53 -4.82
C SER A 6 -9.14 -10.85 -4.29
N GLU A 7 -8.54 -11.43 -3.24
CA GLU A 7 -8.85 -12.78 -2.73
C GLU A 7 -9.24 -12.79 -1.24
N GLY A 8 -9.48 -11.64 -0.65
CA GLY A 8 -9.82 -11.55 0.78
C GLY A 8 -8.66 -11.88 1.73
N ALA A 9 -7.40 -11.96 1.28
CA ALA A 9 -6.28 -12.35 2.12
C ALA A 9 -5.56 -11.17 2.79
N CYS A 10 -5.08 -10.19 2.01
CA CYS A 10 -4.07 -9.23 2.48
C CYS A 10 -4.58 -8.07 3.35
N GLY A 11 -5.85 -7.70 3.27
CA GLY A 11 -6.44 -6.61 4.05
C GLY A 11 -6.09 -5.19 3.58
N ALA A 12 -5.37 -5.00 2.47
CA ALA A 12 -5.08 -3.66 1.93
C ALA A 12 -6.37 -2.89 1.56
N CYS A 13 -7.42 -3.61 1.21
CA CYS A 13 -8.73 -3.08 0.86
C CYS A 13 -9.70 -2.95 2.04
N THR A 14 -9.22 -2.94 3.28
CA THR A 14 -10.10 -2.83 4.45
C THR A 14 -10.88 -1.52 4.44
N VAL A 15 -12.18 -1.63 4.64
CA VAL A 15 -13.16 -0.57 4.83
C VAL A 15 -13.96 -0.85 6.12
N ILE A 16 -14.76 0.09 6.56
CA ILE A 16 -15.71 -0.12 7.67
C ILE A 16 -17.12 -0.18 7.07
N ILE A 17 -17.84 -1.27 7.36
CA ILE A 17 -19.25 -1.46 6.97
C ILE A 17 -20.06 -1.61 8.25
N ASP A 18 -21.00 -0.72 8.48
CA ASP A 18 -21.83 -0.69 9.70
C ASP A 18 -21.02 -0.81 11.00
N GLY A 19 -19.91 -0.08 11.08
CA GLY A 19 -19.03 -0.04 12.25
C GLY A 19 -18.05 -1.21 12.38
N ARG A 20 -18.00 -2.14 11.41
CA ARG A 20 -17.12 -3.30 11.44
C ARG A 20 -16.15 -3.32 10.27
N THR A 21 -14.91 -3.73 10.51
CA THR A 21 -13.93 -3.89 9.43
C THR A 21 -14.33 -5.01 8.48
N CYS A 22 -14.27 -4.72 7.18
CA CYS A 22 -14.52 -5.66 6.10
C CYS A 22 -13.46 -5.47 5.02
N LYS A 23 -13.09 -6.54 4.33
CA LYS A 23 -12.23 -6.48 3.14
C LYS A 23 -13.11 -6.22 1.92
N ALA A 24 -12.97 -5.07 1.27
CA ALA A 24 -13.86 -4.64 0.18
C ALA A 24 -13.89 -5.59 -1.03
N CYS A 25 -12.87 -6.43 -1.21
CA CYS A 25 -12.84 -7.42 -2.29
C CYS A 25 -13.65 -8.71 -1.99
N VAL A 26 -14.32 -8.82 -0.84
CA VAL A 26 -15.02 -10.05 -0.43
C VAL A 26 -16.53 -9.99 -0.64
N PRO A 27 -17.25 -8.95 -0.16
CA PRO A 27 -18.71 -8.95 -0.27
C PRO A 27 -19.17 -8.67 -1.71
N ASP A 28 -20.24 -9.34 -2.11
CA ASP A 28 -20.96 -8.98 -3.33
C ASP A 28 -21.64 -7.62 -3.15
N THR A 29 -21.62 -6.80 -4.17
CA THR A 29 -22.17 -5.43 -4.13
C THR A 29 -23.66 -5.40 -3.82
N ASP A 30 -24.41 -6.41 -4.26
CA ASP A 30 -25.86 -6.55 -4.00
C ASP A 30 -26.19 -6.67 -2.50
N LEU A 31 -25.24 -7.15 -1.69
CA LEU A 31 -25.38 -7.27 -0.23
C LEU A 31 -25.09 -5.96 0.52
N LEU A 32 -24.64 -4.93 -0.21
CA LEU A 32 -24.20 -3.66 0.37
C LEU A 32 -25.27 -2.55 0.26
N ASP A 33 -26.40 -2.85 -0.38
CA ASP A 33 -27.50 -1.88 -0.48
C ASP A 33 -28.00 -1.47 0.91
N GLY A 34 -28.12 -0.16 1.13
CA GLY A 34 -28.55 0.43 2.42
C GLY A 34 -27.51 0.34 3.55
N ARG A 35 -26.30 -0.17 3.32
CA ARG A 35 -25.22 -0.22 4.32
C ARG A 35 -24.45 1.08 4.39
N ASN A 36 -23.99 1.41 5.59
CA ASN A 36 -23.08 2.52 5.80
C ASN A 36 -21.64 2.06 5.59
N ILE A 37 -20.99 2.59 4.55
CA ILE A 37 -19.62 2.20 4.18
C ILE A 37 -18.71 3.42 4.34
N ILE A 38 -17.65 3.26 5.13
CA ILE A 38 -16.62 4.27 5.36
C ILE A 38 -15.29 3.73 4.82
N THR A 39 -14.68 4.50 3.93
CA THR A 39 -13.33 4.27 3.41
C THR A 39 -12.35 5.27 4.04
N VAL A 40 -11.07 5.20 3.70
CA VAL A 40 -10.07 6.14 4.21
C VAL A 40 -10.37 7.59 3.78
N GLU A 41 -11.06 7.79 2.66
CA GLU A 41 -11.50 9.09 2.16
C GLU A 41 -12.67 9.68 2.98
N GLY A 42 -13.32 8.86 3.80
CA GLY A 42 -14.41 9.26 4.69
C GLY A 42 -13.96 9.57 6.13
N LEU A 43 -12.66 9.69 6.37
CA LEU A 43 -12.15 10.19 7.64
C LEU A 43 -12.49 11.67 7.82
N THR A 44 -12.72 12.09 9.06
CA THR A 44 -12.84 13.50 9.39
C THR A 44 -11.47 14.19 9.29
N GLU A 45 -11.45 15.50 9.11
CA GLU A 45 -10.19 16.29 9.08
C GLU A 45 -9.32 16.07 10.34
N TRP A 46 -9.97 15.85 11.48
CA TRP A 46 -9.26 15.55 12.72
C TRP A 46 -8.62 14.18 12.69
N GLU A 47 -9.35 13.15 12.27
CA GLU A 47 -8.83 11.79 12.11
C GLU A 47 -7.70 11.71 11.11
N GLU A 48 -7.81 12.40 9.97
CA GLU A 48 -6.73 12.51 8.98
C GLU A 48 -5.45 13.07 9.59
N LYS A 49 -5.56 14.16 10.35
CA LYS A 49 -4.41 14.77 11.04
C LYS A 49 -3.80 13.82 12.07
N VAL A 50 -4.64 13.19 12.90
CA VAL A 50 -4.18 12.26 13.94
C VAL A 50 -3.48 11.05 13.35
N TYR A 51 -4.08 10.39 12.36
CA TYR A 51 -3.47 9.20 11.76
C TYR A 51 -2.20 9.55 10.98
N THR A 52 -2.19 10.64 10.23
CA THR A 52 -0.99 11.12 9.54
C THR A 52 0.14 11.40 10.52
N TYR A 53 -0.15 12.12 11.60
CA TYR A 53 0.83 12.38 12.66
C TYR A 53 1.32 11.09 13.30
N ALA A 54 0.42 10.22 13.75
CA ALA A 54 0.76 9.02 14.51
C ALA A 54 1.61 8.03 13.69
N TYR A 55 1.20 7.74 12.46
CA TYR A 55 1.93 6.84 11.58
C TYR A 55 3.27 7.44 11.11
N GLY A 56 3.32 8.76 10.91
CA GLY A 56 4.54 9.49 10.61
C GLY A 56 5.52 9.47 11.78
N LYS A 57 5.05 9.83 12.97
CA LYS A 57 5.86 9.90 14.20
C LYS A 57 6.44 8.56 14.61
N ALA A 58 5.66 7.49 14.48
CA ALA A 58 6.13 6.13 14.72
C ALA A 58 7.11 5.63 13.65
N GLY A 59 7.16 6.26 12.47
CA GLY A 59 7.87 5.75 11.29
C GLY A 59 7.26 4.45 10.78
N ALA A 60 5.93 4.33 10.85
CA ALA A 60 5.17 3.13 10.52
C ALA A 60 4.92 2.96 9.01
N VAL A 61 5.35 3.92 8.20
CA VAL A 61 5.11 3.93 6.75
C VAL A 61 6.40 3.63 6.01
N GLN A 62 6.43 2.53 5.24
CA GLN A 62 7.48 2.25 4.26
C GLN A 62 6.92 2.37 2.85
N CYS A 63 6.62 1.31 2.12
CA CYS A 63 5.98 1.47 0.80
C CYS A 63 4.60 2.13 0.90
N GLY A 64 3.89 1.98 2.01
CA GLY A 64 2.62 2.64 2.30
C GLY A 64 1.38 1.95 1.74
N PHE A 65 1.54 0.90 0.92
CA PHE A 65 0.41 0.29 0.21
C PHE A 65 -0.66 -0.32 1.14
N CYS A 66 -0.25 -0.93 2.26
CA CYS A 66 -1.16 -1.52 3.24
C CYS A 66 -1.72 -0.51 4.26
N ILE A 67 -1.14 0.68 4.35
CA ILE A 67 -1.42 1.62 5.45
C ILE A 67 -2.86 2.12 5.47
N PRO A 68 -3.49 2.52 4.35
CA PRO A 68 -4.90 2.93 4.39
C PRO A 68 -5.82 1.87 5.00
N GLY A 69 -5.63 0.59 4.66
CA GLY A 69 -6.38 -0.51 5.27
C GLY A 69 -6.11 -0.68 6.77
N MET A 70 -4.86 -0.47 7.21
CA MET A 70 -4.50 -0.50 8.64
C MET A 70 -5.07 0.70 9.40
N VAL A 71 -5.14 1.86 8.78
CA VAL A 71 -5.81 3.05 9.35
C VAL A 71 -7.29 2.77 9.58
N MET A 72 -7.98 2.12 8.64
CA MET A 72 -9.38 1.74 8.82
C MET A 72 -9.57 0.74 9.97
N CYS A 73 -8.66 -0.22 10.14
CA CYS A 73 -8.67 -1.11 11.30
C CYS A 73 -8.41 -0.34 12.61
N THR A 74 -7.48 0.61 12.59
CA THR A 74 -7.18 1.47 13.74
C THR A 74 -8.40 2.31 14.13
N LYS A 75 -9.04 2.94 13.12
CA LYS A 75 -10.28 3.71 13.36
C LYS A 75 -11.36 2.83 13.98
N ALA A 76 -11.66 1.69 13.40
CA ALA A 76 -12.70 0.80 13.93
C ALA A 76 -12.40 0.33 15.36
N LEU A 77 -11.13 0.12 15.71
CA LEU A 77 -10.71 -0.18 17.06
C LEU A 77 -10.92 1.02 18.00
N LEU A 78 -10.43 2.21 17.61
CA LEU A 78 -10.49 3.41 18.44
C LEU A 78 -11.90 4.01 18.57
N ASP A 79 -12.80 3.71 17.66
CA ASP A 79 -14.22 4.09 17.79
C ASP A 79 -14.90 3.38 18.95
N VAL A 80 -14.48 2.15 19.28
CA VAL A 80 -15.09 1.33 20.35
C VAL A 80 -14.22 1.24 21.61
N ASN A 81 -12.90 1.34 21.49
CA ASN A 81 -11.97 1.29 22.63
C ASN A 81 -10.91 2.38 22.49
N LYS A 82 -10.97 3.37 23.38
CA LYS A 82 -10.04 4.52 23.35
C LYS A 82 -8.67 4.22 23.97
N GLU A 83 -8.55 3.13 24.73
CA GLU A 83 -7.33 2.72 25.44
C GLU A 83 -7.01 1.24 25.16
N PRO A 84 -6.74 0.89 23.87
CA PRO A 84 -6.51 -0.49 23.54
C PRO A 84 -5.18 -1.00 24.08
N THR A 85 -5.22 -2.21 24.61
CA THR A 85 -4.01 -2.98 24.93
C THR A 85 -3.29 -3.43 23.67
N ASP A 86 -2.02 -3.81 23.82
CA ASP A 86 -1.24 -4.35 22.71
C ASP A 86 -1.89 -5.56 22.05
N GLU A 87 -2.51 -6.42 22.84
CA GLU A 87 -3.16 -7.63 22.32
C GLU A 87 -4.41 -7.26 21.50
N GLU A 88 -5.17 -6.26 21.93
CA GLU A 88 -6.33 -5.76 21.18
C GLU A 88 -5.88 -5.08 19.87
N ILE A 89 -4.78 -4.31 19.89
CA ILE A 89 -4.19 -3.72 18.69
C ILE A 89 -3.77 -4.83 17.71
N LYS A 90 -2.99 -5.82 18.16
CA LYS A 90 -2.57 -6.95 17.35
C LYS A 90 -3.77 -7.72 16.78
N TYR A 91 -4.81 -7.91 17.60
CA TYR A 91 -6.04 -8.58 17.17
C TYR A 91 -6.77 -7.78 16.09
N ALA A 92 -6.89 -6.46 16.24
CA ALA A 92 -7.51 -5.60 15.24
C ALA A 92 -6.77 -5.64 13.89
N LEU A 93 -5.45 -5.68 13.93
CA LEU A 93 -4.58 -5.68 12.74
C LEU A 93 -4.30 -7.08 12.16
N ARG A 94 -4.76 -8.17 12.78
CA ARG A 94 -4.40 -9.56 12.43
C ARG A 94 -4.66 -9.96 10.98
N ASN A 95 -5.59 -9.29 10.33
CA ASN A 95 -5.99 -9.58 8.95
C ASN A 95 -5.37 -8.62 7.91
N ASN A 96 -4.44 -7.77 8.33
CA ASN A 96 -3.76 -6.82 7.47
C ASN A 96 -2.28 -7.17 7.36
N TYR A 97 -1.83 -7.51 6.17
CA TYR A 97 -0.45 -7.89 5.93
C TYR A 97 0.42 -6.70 5.53
N CYS A 98 1.58 -6.60 6.17
CA CYS A 98 2.63 -5.70 5.78
C CYS A 98 3.94 -6.46 5.56
N ARG A 99 4.51 -6.36 4.37
CA ARG A 99 5.80 -7.00 4.05
C ARG A 99 7.01 -6.17 4.47
N CYS A 100 6.82 -4.88 4.77
CA CYS A 100 7.91 -3.92 4.92
C CYS A 100 8.33 -3.66 6.38
N THR A 101 7.36 -3.48 7.30
CA THR A 101 7.58 -2.81 8.59
C THR A 101 7.90 -3.74 9.76
N GLY A 102 7.54 -5.02 9.68
CA GLY A 102 7.61 -5.93 10.84
C GLY A 102 6.61 -5.61 11.96
N TYR A 103 5.61 -4.75 11.69
CA TYR A 103 4.45 -4.41 12.54
C TYR A 103 4.74 -3.57 13.80
N VAL A 104 5.88 -3.66 14.45
CA VAL A 104 6.17 -2.98 15.74
C VAL A 104 5.82 -1.49 15.66
N LYS A 105 6.31 -0.80 14.65
CA LYS A 105 6.03 0.62 14.44
C LYS A 105 4.57 0.94 14.13
N ILE A 106 3.84 -0.01 13.52
CA ILE A 106 2.41 0.14 13.28
C ILE A 106 1.63 0.06 14.60
N ILE A 107 2.00 -0.86 15.48
CA ILE A 107 1.43 -0.95 16.84
C ILE A 107 1.70 0.35 17.61
N ASP A 108 2.92 0.87 17.53
CA ASP A 108 3.29 2.16 18.13
C ASP A 108 2.45 3.31 17.55
N ALA A 109 2.19 3.30 16.25
CA ALA A 109 1.32 4.31 15.62
C ALA A 109 -0.11 4.27 16.18
N VAL A 110 -0.67 3.08 16.39
CA VAL A 110 -2.00 2.95 17.01
C VAL A 110 -2.01 3.50 18.43
N ARG A 111 -0.99 3.22 19.25
CA ARG A 111 -0.86 3.79 20.60
C ARG A 111 -0.78 5.31 20.58
N ILE A 112 0.02 5.88 19.67
CA ILE A 112 0.13 7.33 19.49
C ILE A 112 -1.22 7.91 19.08
N ALA A 113 -1.90 7.29 18.11
CA ALA A 113 -3.22 7.74 17.67
C ALA A 113 -4.24 7.72 18.82
N ALA A 114 -4.28 6.62 19.59
CA ALA A 114 -5.16 6.51 20.76
C ALA A 114 -4.92 7.65 21.77
N LYS A 115 -3.66 7.90 22.10
CA LYS A 115 -3.27 8.98 23.01
C LYS A 115 -3.70 10.35 22.50
N VAL A 116 -3.40 10.68 21.25
CA VAL A 116 -3.75 11.98 20.64
C VAL A 116 -5.27 12.17 20.56
N MET A 117 -6.02 11.10 20.25
CA MET A 117 -7.49 11.14 20.25
C MET A 117 -8.08 11.45 21.63
N GLN A 118 -7.47 10.94 22.69
CA GLN A 118 -7.89 11.22 24.06
C GLN A 118 -7.54 12.64 24.52
N GLU A 119 -6.34 13.09 24.19
CA GLU A 119 -5.87 14.44 24.52
C GLU A 119 -6.60 15.54 23.72
N GLY A 120 -7.19 15.19 22.57
CA GLY A 120 -7.94 16.11 21.72
C GLY A 120 -7.10 17.18 21.04
N THR A 121 -5.78 17.09 21.14
CA THR A 121 -4.82 18.03 20.53
C THR A 121 -3.63 17.30 19.97
N LEU A 122 -3.12 17.76 18.81
CA LEU A 122 -1.85 17.29 18.30
C LEU A 122 -0.72 17.89 19.14
N PRO A 123 0.30 17.08 19.51
CA PRO A 123 1.49 17.63 20.14
C PRO A 123 2.15 18.67 19.21
N GLU A 124 2.60 19.77 19.79
CA GLU A 124 3.43 20.72 19.04
C GLU A 124 4.70 20.02 18.57
N GLU A 125 4.99 20.10 17.26
CA GLU A 125 6.28 19.67 16.76
C GLU A 125 7.36 20.62 17.23
N ILE A 126 8.01 20.25 18.34
CA ILE A 126 9.15 21.01 18.85
C ILE A 126 10.35 20.69 17.97
N ASN A 127 10.78 21.72 17.24
CA ASN A 127 12.10 21.91 16.67
C ASN A 127 12.41 21.27 15.30
N ASN A 128 12.65 22.18 14.33
CA ASN A 128 13.22 21.93 13.00
C ASN A 128 14.75 21.80 13.00
N ASP A 129 15.36 21.48 14.11
CA ASP A 129 16.82 21.31 14.19
C ASP A 129 17.21 19.94 13.62
N TRP A 130 17.28 19.90 12.29
CA TRP A 130 17.54 18.69 11.56
C TRP A 130 19.03 18.35 11.59
N HIS A 131 19.38 17.31 12.33
CA HIS A 131 20.74 16.79 12.42
C HIS A 131 20.76 15.28 12.27
N ILE A 132 21.93 14.70 12.10
CA ILE A 132 22.10 13.25 12.05
C ILE A 132 21.54 12.62 13.34
N GLY A 133 20.61 11.67 13.20
CA GLY A 133 19.90 11.03 14.32
C GLY A 133 18.54 11.65 14.65
N SER A 134 18.15 12.76 14.04
CA SER A 134 16.80 13.31 14.20
C SER A 134 15.75 12.35 13.64
N ARG A 135 14.63 12.24 14.34
CA ARG A 135 13.45 11.49 13.86
C ARG A 135 12.58 12.39 13.00
N VAL A 136 12.81 12.33 11.70
CA VAL A 136 12.05 13.09 10.72
C VAL A 136 11.02 12.17 10.06
N ALA A 137 9.76 12.61 9.99
CA ALA A 137 8.75 11.90 9.24
C ALA A 137 9.09 11.96 7.73
N ARG A 138 8.78 10.89 7.01
CA ARG A 138 8.97 10.90 5.56
C ARG A 138 8.05 11.93 4.90
N ILE A 139 8.50 12.53 3.80
CA ILE A 139 7.84 13.65 3.12
C ILE A 139 6.42 13.30 2.66
N ASP A 140 6.23 12.09 2.13
CA ASP A 140 4.97 11.61 1.55
C ASP A 140 4.09 10.82 2.53
N VAL A 141 4.31 10.99 3.85
CA VAL A 141 3.58 10.20 4.86
C VAL A 141 2.07 10.42 4.78
N GLY A 142 1.63 11.65 4.61
CA GLY A 142 0.21 11.99 4.49
C GLY A 142 -0.46 11.27 3.33
N GLU A 143 0.14 11.37 2.14
CA GLU A 143 -0.37 10.71 0.94
C GLU A 143 -0.44 9.19 1.09
N LYS A 144 0.55 8.57 1.78
CA LYS A 144 0.57 7.13 2.01
C LYS A 144 -0.46 6.69 3.05
N VAL A 145 -0.68 7.49 4.10
CA VAL A 145 -1.67 7.22 5.15
C VAL A 145 -3.09 7.37 4.63
N LEU A 146 -3.36 8.42 3.87
CA LEU A 146 -4.67 8.73 3.32
C LEU A 146 -4.96 8.02 1.99
N GLY A 147 -4.00 7.28 1.44
CA GLY A 147 -4.20 6.47 0.24
C GLY A 147 -4.16 7.24 -1.07
N THR A 148 -3.77 8.52 -1.06
CA THR A 148 -3.65 9.38 -2.25
C THR A 148 -2.30 9.27 -2.95
N GLY A 149 -1.29 8.68 -2.28
CA GLY A 149 0.04 8.50 -2.83
C GLY A 149 0.06 7.60 -4.05
N LYS A 150 0.72 8.07 -5.11
CA LYS A 150 0.84 7.36 -6.39
C LYS A 150 1.92 6.28 -6.35
N TYR A 151 1.67 5.21 -7.10
CA TYR A 151 2.57 4.11 -7.39
C TYR A 151 2.83 4.03 -8.89
N PRO A 152 3.80 3.26 -9.37
CA PRO A 152 4.10 3.18 -10.81
C PRO A 152 2.89 2.91 -11.70
N ASP A 153 1.97 2.03 -11.27
CA ASP A 153 0.76 1.70 -12.02
C ASP A 153 -0.30 2.82 -12.05
N ASP A 154 -0.12 3.89 -11.25
CA ASP A 154 -1.04 5.03 -11.22
C ASP A 154 -0.64 6.14 -12.23
N PHE A 155 0.46 5.94 -12.96
CA PHE A 155 0.94 6.91 -13.96
C PHE A 155 0.52 6.49 -15.36
N TYR A 156 -0.25 7.35 -16.00
CA TYR A 156 -0.70 7.20 -17.38
C TYR A 156 -0.23 8.41 -18.18
N LEU A 157 0.47 8.15 -19.28
CA LEU A 157 0.93 9.18 -20.21
C LEU A 157 0.21 9.04 -21.54
N ASP A 158 -0.05 10.13 -22.21
CA ASP A 158 -0.64 10.11 -23.54
C ASP A 158 0.28 9.34 -24.50
N GLY A 159 -0.28 8.36 -25.19
CA GLY A 159 0.49 7.48 -26.08
C GLY A 159 1.37 6.44 -25.38
N MET A 160 1.18 6.21 -24.07
CA MET A 160 1.91 5.18 -23.34
C MET A 160 1.66 3.78 -23.92
N LEU A 161 2.74 3.05 -24.11
CA LEU A 161 2.70 1.65 -24.55
C LEU A 161 2.69 0.70 -23.36
N TYR A 162 2.06 -0.44 -23.52
CA TYR A 162 2.04 -1.52 -22.52
C TYR A 162 3.01 -2.62 -22.94
N GLY A 163 3.91 -2.99 -22.03
CA GLY A 163 4.87 -4.06 -22.25
C GLY A 163 4.40 -5.38 -21.61
N SER A 164 4.57 -6.48 -22.32
CA SER A 164 4.35 -7.83 -21.82
C SER A 164 5.52 -8.72 -22.16
N ALA A 165 5.95 -9.56 -21.20
CA ALA A 165 7.06 -10.48 -21.41
C ALA A 165 6.54 -11.88 -21.77
N LEU A 166 6.91 -12.38 -22.95
CA LEU A 166 6.72 -13.80 -23.26
C LEU A 166 7.80 -14.62 -22.54
N ARG A 167 7.36 -15.44 -21.58
CA ARG A 167 8.26 -16.28 -20.80
C ARG A 167 8.36 -17.69 -21.35
N SER A 168 9.55 -18.32 -21.19
CA SER A 168 9.73 -19.72 -21.50
C SER A 168 8.83 -20.61 -20.63
N LYS A 169 8.31 -21.69 -21.21
CA LYS A 169 7.62 -22.77 -20.48
C LYS A 169 8.58 -23.71 -19.73
N TYR A 170 9.88 -23.60 -20.05
CA TYR A 170 10.92 -24.43 -19.47
C TYR A 170 11.77 -23.62 -18.50
N PRO A 171 12.14 -24.17 -17.35
CA PRO A 171 12.97 -23.49 -16.35
C PRO A 171 14.39 -23.18 -16.90
N ARG A 172 14.88 -23.95 -17.85
CA ARG A 172 16.13 -23.73 -18.57
C ARG A 172 16.03 -24.25 -19.99
N ALA A 173 16.35 -23.41 -20.95
CA ALA A 173 16.31 -23.77 -22.37
C ALA A 173 17.32 -22.93 -23.15
N ARG A 174 17.75 -23.48 -24.34
CA ARG A 174 18.47 -22.70 -25.34
C ARG A 174 17.43 -22.13 -26.31
N VAL A 175 17.41 -20.84 -26.49
CA VAL A 175 16.61 -20.17 -27.53
C VAL A 175 17.33 -20.43 -28.87
N LEU A 176 16.67 -21.10 -29.79
CA LEU A 176 17.22 -21.42 -31.11
C LEU A 176 16.87 -20.34 -32.14
N SER A 177 15.64 -19.83 -32.05
CA SER A 177 15.16 -18.74 -32.93
C SER A 177 13.94 -18.06 -32.26
N ILE A 178 13.73 -16.80 -32.63
CA ILE A 178 12.54 -16.04 -32.27
C ILE A 178 11.93 -15.50 -33.56
N ASP A 179 10.74 -15.97 -33.94
CA ASP A 179 9.98 -15.42 -35.04
C ASP A 179 9.04 -14.32 -34.55
N LYS A 180 9.34 -13.08 -34.90
CA LYS A 180 8.56 -11.89 -34.55
C LYS A 180 7.43 -11.58 -35.53
N THR A 181 7.36 -12.25 -36.67
CA THR A 181 6.55 -11.89 -37.86
C THR A 181 5.05 -11.76 -37.49
N LYS A 182 4.50 -12.77 -36.86
CA LYS A 182 3.09 -12.79 -36.51
C LYS A 182 2.72 -11.74 -35.45
N ALA A 183 3.61 -11.50 -34.48
CA ALA A 183 3.38 -10.52 -33.46
C ALA A 183 3.40 -9.09 -34.03
N LEU A 184 4.38 -8.77 -34.85
CA LEU A 184 4.49 -7.47 -35.53
C LEU A 184 3.36 -7.20 -36.53
N ALA A 185 2.71 -8.22 -37.02
CA ALA A 185 1.59 -8.09 -37.96
C ALA A 185 0.26 -7.76 -37.25
N LEU A 186 0.20 -7.83 -35.92
CA LEU A 186 -1.01 -7.51 -35.15
C LEU A 186 -1.20 -5.99 -35.03
N PRO A 187 -2.40 -5.45 -35.30
CA PRO A 187 -2.69 -4.04 -35.10
C PRO A 187 -2.46 -3.65 -33.63
N GLY A 188 -1.76 -2.55 -33.39
CA GLY A 188 -1.45 -2.03 -32.04
C GLY A 188 -0.16 -2.60 -31.42
N VAL A 189 0.53 -3.51 -32.10
CA VAL A 189 1.88 -3.93 -31.68
C VAL A 189 2.90 -2.98 -32.30
N GLU A 190 3.53 -2.17 -31.44
CA GLU A 190 4.53 -1.18 -31.87
C GLU A 190 5.93 -1.79 -32.01
N ALA A 191 6.29 -2.73 -31.12
CA ALA A 191 7.60 -3.38 -31.17
C ALA A 191 7.58 -4.77 -30.52
N VAL A 192 8.50 -5.63 -30.99
CA VAL A 192 8.87 -6.89 -30.32
C VAL A 192 10.36 -6.84 -30.03
N VAL A 193 10.72 -6.64 -28.78
CA VAL A 193 12.10 -6.47 -28.32
C VAL A 193 12.68 -7.82 -27.89
N THR A 194 13.90 -8.10 -28.32
CA THR A 194 14.68 -9.30 -27.96
C THR A 194 16.05 -8.89 -27.42
N ALA A 195 16.87 -9.87 -27.05
CA ALA A 195 18.22 -9.61 -26.56
C ALA A 195 19.10 -8.81 -27.54
N GLU A 196 18.87 -8.98 -28.84
CA GLU A 196 19.61 -8.28 -29.90
C GLU A 196 19.30 -6.78 -29.95
N ASP A 197 18.14 -6.39 -29.50
CA ASP A 197 17.67 -5.01 -29.48
C ASP A 197 18.15 -4.22 -28.24
N ILE A 198 18.79 -4.89 -27.26
CA ILE A 198 19.26 -4.28 -26.03
C ILE A 198 20.67 -3.71 -26.21
N PRO A 199 20.88 -2.39 -26.09
CA PRO A 199 22.19 -1.76 -26.32
C PRO A 199 23.19 -1.99 -25.18
N GLY A 200 22.73 -2.52 -24.03
CA GLY A 200 23.53 -2.75 -22.84
C GLY A 200 23.87 -4.23 -22.61
N GLU A 201 24.30 -4.53 -21.40
CA GLU A 201 24.59 -5.90 -20.98
C GLU A 201 23.30 -6.69 -20.74
N ASN A 202 23.16 -7.86 -21.34
CA ASN A 202 22.02 -8.77 -21.19
C ASN A 202 22.16 -9.76 -20.03
N LYS A 203 23.29 -9.76 -19.35
CA LYS A 203 23.50 -10.58 -18.17
C LYS A 203 23.15 -9.78 -16.93
N ILE A 204 22.08 -10.16 -16.28
CA ILE A 204 21.62 -9.54 -15.06
C ILE A 204 21.54 -10.58 -13.96
N GLY A 205 21.72 -10.15 -12.74
CA GLY A 205 21.64 -11.01 -11.55
C GLY A 205 22.30 -10.33 -10.38
N HIS A 206 21.74 -10.48 -9.21
CA HIS A 206 22.23 -9.78 -8.02
C HIS A 206 23.53 -10.39 -7.50
N LEU A 207 23.60 -11.71 -7.44
CA LEU A 207 24.76 -12.46 -6.96
C LEU A 207 25.50 -13.20 -8.09
N LYS A 208 24.83 -13.50 -9.16
CA LYS A 208 25.34 -14.24 -10.28
C LYS A 208 24.75 -13.65 -11.56
N HIS A 209 25.62 -13.18 -12.43
CA HIS A 209 25.22 -12.65 -13.72
C HIS A 209 25.02 -13.81 -14.70
N ASP A 210 23.77 -14.12 -15.05
CA ASP A 210 23.37 -15.22 -15.93
C ASP A 210 22.31 -14.83 -16.97
#